data_f2ca6066ee27faab1ef21a36f431d801
#
_entry.id   f2ca6066ee27faab1ef21a36f431d801
#
_cell.length_a   1.000
_cell.length_b   1.000
_cell.length_c   1.000
_cell.angle_alpha   90.00
_cell.angle_beta   90.00
_cell.angle_gamma   90.00
#
_symmetry.space_group_name_H-M   'P 1'
#
loop_
_entity.id
_entity.type
_entity.pdbx_description
1 polymer ?
#
loop_
_entity_poly.entity_id
_entity_poly.type
_entity_poly.pdbx_seq_one_letter_code
_entity_poly.pdbx_strand_id
1 'polypeptide(L)'
;LQPYPVLILPDSHRLDAAQRGRLQDYLRQGGKLLLSHQSGLDPDGLGFALPQVGLDYHGPAADQTEYVEALPDLDPDLSGMIQVSYEPAVHVSPQTGTRILARLWQSYFDRNYLHFSSHRQTPVSRPTEFAAITERGPVIYLSMPVFRAYARHSRQFDKLLAAACLRRLLPRPLVRCSAPSTAHVTVTQQPGRQMVHLLHYPAE
;
A
#
# COMPACT_ATOMS: atom_id res chain seq x y z
N LEU A 1 -10.29 -17.81 -7.22
CA LEU A 1 -9.76 -16.89 -6.20
C LEU A 1 -10.49 -17.01 -4.86
N GLN A 2 -11.51 -17.82 -4.81
CA GLN A 2 -12.36 -18.06 -3.66
C GLN A 2 -11.60 -18.78 -2.59
N PRO A 3 -10.95 -18.97 -1.81
CA PRO A 3 -10.96 -19.07 -0.35
C PRO A 3 -10.27 -17.87 0.35
N TYR A 4 -9.75 -16.93 -0.41
CA TYR A 4 -8.98 -15.81 0.19
C TYR A 4 -9.89 -14.58 0.37
N PRO A 5 -10.07 -14.06 1.60
CA PRO A 5 -10.89 -12.89 1.85
C PRO A 5 -10.25 -11.58 1.34
N VAL A 6 -8.93 -11.55 1.22
CA VAL A 6 -8.15 -10.41 0.69
C VAL A 6 -7.09 -10.92 -0.26
N LEU A 7 -6.96 -10.29 -1.41
CA LEU A 7 -5.83 -10.47 -2.34
C LEU A 7 -4.95 -9.22 -2.31
N ILE A 8 -3.65 -9.44 -2.34
CA ILE A 8 -2.64 -8.38 -2.42
C ILE A 8 -1.97 -8.45 -3.79
N LEU A 9 -1.98 -7.35 -4.52
CA LEU A 9 -1.25 -7.19 -5.78
C LEU A 9 -0.12 -6.17 -5.54
N PRO A 10 1.11 -6.65 -5.30
CA PRO A 10 2.22 -5.77 -4.93
C PRO A 10 2.84 -5.08 -6.14
N ASP A 11 2.99 -3.79 -6.06
CA ASP A 11 3.80 -2.81 -6.80
C ASP A 11 3.77 -2.81 -8.33
N SER A 12 3.79 -3.94 -9.02
CA SER A 12 3.99 -3.98 -10.48
C SER A 12 3.03 -4.90 -11.24
N HIS A 13 1.93 -5.30 -10.63
CA HIS A 13 0.97 -6.26 -11.20
C HIS A 13 -0.02 -5.59 -12.15
N ARG A 14 0.35 -5.39 -13.42
CA ARG A 14 -0.57 -4.91 -14.46
C ARG A 14 -1.59 -6.00 -14.81
N LEU A 15 -2.78 -5.58 -15.23
CA LEU A 15 -3.93 -6.47 -15.42
C LEU A 15 -4.34 -6.53 -16.89
N ASP A 16 -4.23 -7.70 -17.50
CA ASP A 16 -4.87 -8.00 -18.77
C ASP A 16 -6.39 -8.15 -18.63
N ALA A 17 -7.09 -8.30 -19.75
CA ALA A 17 -8.55 -8.42 -19.79
C ALA A 17 -9.07 -9.65 -19.01
N ALA A 18 -8.35 -10.77 -19.05
CA ALA A 18 -8.74 -12.00 -18.35
C ALA A 18 -8.56 -11.85 -16.82
N GLN A 19 -7.44 -11.27 -16.40
CA GLN A 19 -7.17 -10.98 -14.99
C GLN A 19 -8.17 -9.96 -14.43
N ARG A 20 -8.48 -8.90 -15.18
CA ARG A 20 -9.51 -7.93 -14.84
C ARG A 20 -10.86 -8.61 -14.60
N GLY A 21 -11.30 -9.47 -15.52
CA GLY A 21 -12.58 -10.19 -15.38
C GLY A 21 -12.63 -11.03 -14.11
N ARG A 22 -11.56 -11.81 -13.83
CA ARG A 22 -11.47 -12.65 -12.62
C ARG A 22 -11.49 -11.82 -11.33
N LEU A 23 -10.84 -10.65 -11.29
CA LEU A 23 -10.84 -9.79 -10.13
C LEU A 23 -12.18 -9.08 -9.93
N GLN A 24 -12.87 -8.70 -11.01
CA GLN A 24 -14.23 -8.18 -10.92
C GLN A 24 -15.20 -9.20 -10.36
N ASP A 25 -15.10 -10.48 -10.80
CA ASP A 25 -15.89 -11.56 -10.24
C ASP A 25 -15.59 -11.81 -8.76
N TYR A 26 -14.31 -11.79 -8.40
CA TYR A 26 -13.88 -11.93 -7.02
C TYR A 26 -14.43 -10.81 -6.11
N LEU A 27 -14.39 -9.54 -6.57
CA LEU A 27 -14.96 -8.40 -5.85
C LEU A 27 -16.49 -8.52 -5.72
N ARG A 28 -17.20 -8.94 -6.78
CA ARG A 28 -18.66 -9.16 -6.75
C ARG A 28 -19.07 -10.26 -5.76
N GLN A 29 -18.20 -11.22 -5.50
CA GLN A 29 -18.39 -12.30 -4.54
C GLN A 29 -17.96 -11.93 -3.11
N GLY A 30 -17.66 -10.64 -2.84
CA GLY A 30 -17.31 -10.14 -1.52
C GLY A 30 -15.81 -10.19 -1.19
N GLY A 31 -14.95 -10.53 -2.15
CA GLY A 31 -13.52 -10.45 -2.01
C GLY A 31 -13.04 -9.00 -1.89
N LYS A 32 -11.82 -8.79 -1.38
CA LYS A 32 -11.24 -7.47 -1.16
C LYS A 32 -9.83 -7.39 -1.74
N LEU A 33 -9.42 -6.20 -2.19
CA LEU A 33 -8.15 -5.98 -2.84
C LEU A 33 -7.30 -4.95 -2.09
N LEU A 34 -6.01 -5.27 -1.96
CA LEU A 34 -4.96 -4.32 -1.64
C LEU A 34 -4.02 -4.23 -2.84
N LEU A 35 -3.93 -3.05 -3.43
CA LEU A 35 -3.07 -2.78 -4.58
C LEU A 35 -2.05 -1.73 -4.22
N SER A 36 -0.87 -1.77 -4.83
CA SER A 36 0.14 -0.73 -4.66
C SER A 36 0.82 -0.35 -5.97
N HIS A 37 1.23 0.91 -6.05
CA HIS A 37 2.02 1.51 -7.13
C HIS A 37 1.39 1.25 -8.53
N GLN A 38 2.08 0.54 -9.43
CA GLN A 38 1.58 0.23 -10.76
C GLN A 38 0.61 -0.97 -10.82
N SER A 39 0.32 -1.60 -9.68
CA SER A 39 -0.62 -2.71 -9.67
C SER A 39 -2.04 -2.23 -9.93
N GLY A 40 -2.73 -2.97 -10.75
CA GLY A 40 -4.08 -2.64 -11.19
C GLY A 40 -4.15 -1.76 -12.44
N LEU A 41 -3.03 -1.25 -12.94
CA LEU A 41 -2.98 -0.58 -14.25
C LEU A 41 -3.25 -1.59 -15.38
N ASP A 42 -3.73 -1.07 -16.50
CA ASP A 42 -3.83 -1.81 -17.77
C ASP A 42 -2.45 -2.24 -18.30
N PRO A 43 -2.37 -3.10 -19.31
CA PRO A 43 -1.09 -3.55 -19.84
C PRO A 43 -0.23 -2.42 -20.39
N ASP A 44 -0.85 -1.37 -20.94
CA ASP A 44 -0.15 -0.21 -21.51
C ASP A 44 0.32 0.77 -20.42
N GLY A 45 -0.23 0.67 -19.21
CA GLY A 45 0.10 1.52 -18.06
C GLY A 45 -0.48 2.92 -18.17
N LEU A 46 -1.59 3.09 -18.88
CA LEU A 46 -2.23 4.37 -19.13
C LEU A 46 -3.35 4.69 -18.12
N GLY A 47 -3.87 3.68 -17.44
CA GLY A 47 -4.94 3.85 -16.46
C GLY A 47 -5.25 2.58 -15.70
N PHE A 48 -6.11 2.68 -14.70
CA PHE A 48 -6.53 1.51 -13.94
C PHE A 48 -7.50 0.63 -14.73
N ALA A 49 -7.16 -0.65 -14.85
CA ALA A 49 -8.00 -1.65 -15.52
C ALA A 49 -9.31 -1.93 -14.74
N LEU A 50 -9.33 -1.67 -13.43
CA LEU A 50 -10.47 -1.90 -12.54
C LEU A 50 -11.14 -0.57 -12.15
N PRO A 51 -12.37 -0.28 -12.60
CA PRO A 51 -13.10 0.92 -12.17
C PRO A 51 -13.34 1.00 -10.66
N GLN A 52 -13.30 -0.15 -9.98
CA GLN A 52 -13.47 -0.23 -8.52
C GLN A 52 -12.32 0.41 -7.73
N VAL A 53 -11.17 0.65 -8.36
CA VAL A 53 -10.06 1.42 -7.75
C VAL A 53 -10.47 2.87 -7.52
N GLY A 54 -11.23 3.47 -8.45
CA GLY A 54 -11.83 4.79 -8.32
C GLY A 54 -10.83 5.94 -8.30
N LEU A 55 -9.81 5.84 -9.15
CA LEU A 55 -8.73 6.82 -9.23
C LEU A 55 -8.46 7.21 -10.69
N ASP A 56 -8.07 8.46 -10.89
CA ASP A 56 -7.48 8.95 -12.12
C ASP A 56 -5.95 8.84 -11.98
N TYR A 57 -5.31 8.27 -12.99
CA TYR A 57 -3.86 8.03 -13.02
C TYR A 57 -3.17 9.16 -13.80
N HIS A 58 -2.14 9.77 -13.20
CA HIS A 58 -1.41 10.91 -13.76
C HIS A 58 0.05 10.57 -14.13
N GLY A 59 0.45 9.32 -13.95
CA GLY A 59 1.81 8.88 -14.27
C GLY A 59 2.72 8.74 -13.02
N PRO A 60 4.00 8.42 -13.24
CA PRO A 60 4.97 8.37 -12.16
C PRO A 60 5.26 9.78 -11.64
N ALA A 61 5.58 9.88 -10.34
CA ALA A 61 6.05 11.12 -9.75
C ALA A 61 7.32 11.62 -10.45
N ALA A 62 7.38 12.92 -10.70
CA ALA A 62 8.57 13.55 -11.26
C ALA A 62 9.65 13.75 -10.20
N ASP A 63 9.26 13.94 -8.95
CA ASP A 63 10.16 14.19 -7.82
C ASP A 63 10.87 12.92 -7.37
N GLN A 64 12.14 13.05 -7.01
CA GLN A 64 12.95 11.91 -6.54
C GLN A 64 12.61 11.48 -5.12
N THR A 65 12.03 12.39 -4.34
CA THR A 65 11.70 12.16 -2.94
C THR A 65 10.39 12.85 -2.60
N GLU A 66 9.46 12.07 -2.13
CA GLU A 66 8.16 12.55 -1.63
C GLU A 66 8.00 12.17 -0.17
N TYR A 67 6.94 12.67 0.45
CA TYR A 67 6.61 12.36 1.84
C TYR A 67 5.17 11.87 1.91
N VAL A 68 4.89 11.05 2.93
CA VAL A 68 3.59 10.46 3.18
C VAL A 68 3.11 10.88 4.57
N GLU A 69 1.90 11.40 4.62
CA GLU A 69 1.15 11.68 5.85
C GLU A 69 -0.02 10.72 5.96
N ALA A 70 0.02 9.82 6.93
CA ALA A 70 -1.13 9.00 7.27
C ALA A 70 -2.19 9.84 7.98
N LEU A 71 -3.46 9.70 7.58
CA LEU A 71 -4.57 10.38 8.22
C LEU A 71 -5.13 9.53 9.38
N PRO A 72 -5.81 10.14 10.38
CA PRO A 72 -6.38 9.42 11.51
C PRO A 72 -7.34 8.29 11.10
N ASP A 73 -8.03 8.45 9.98
CA ASP A 73 -8.94 7.45 9.41
C ASP A 73 -8.22 6.17 8.99
N LEU A 74 -6.94 6.22 8.63
CA LEU A 74 -6.15 5.03 8.33
C LEU A 74 -5.74 4.33 9.62
N ASP A 75 -5.06 5.05 10.48
CA ASP A 75 -4.54 4.56 11.75
C ASP A 75 -4.16 5.77 12.64
N PRO A 76 -4.83 5.98 13.78
CA PRO A 76 -4.54 7.11 14.67
C PRO A 76 -3.09 7.14 15.17
N ASP A 77 -2.47 5.98 15.38
CA ASP A 77 -1.09 5.87 15.89
C ASP A 77 -0.04 6.25 14.84
N LEU A 78 -0.40 6.23 13.55
CA LEU A 78 0.45 6.65 12.44
C LEU A 78 0.19 8.09 12.00
N SER A 79 -0.90 8.69 12.47
CA SER A 79 -1.30 10.03 12.05
C SER A 79 -0.42 11.13 12.64
N GLY A 80 -0.38 12.29 11.96
CA GLY A 80 0.36 13.48 12.41
C GLY A 80 1.87 13.43 12.18
N MET A 81 2.40 12.35 11.62
CA MET A 81 3.81 12.25 11.23
C MET A 81 3.95 12.23 9.71
N ILE A 82 4.75 13.15 9.17
CA ILE A 82 5.09 13.18 7.74
C ILE A 82 6.40 12.41 7.57
N GLN A 83 6.35 11.30 6.85
CA GLN A 83 7.47 10.37 6.67
C GLN A 83 7.97 10.40 5.23
N VAL A 84 9.29 10.42 5.04
CA VAL A 84 9.91 10.38 3.71
C VAL A 84 9.61 9.06 2.99
N SER A 85 9.35 9.11 1.69
CA SER A 85 9.36 7.96 0.78
C SER A 85 10.56 8.06 -0.15
N TYR A 86 11.47 7.08 -0.09
CA TYR A 86 12.67 7.06 -0.95
C TYR A 86 12.43 6.41 -2.32
N GLU A 87 11.30 5.78 -2.49
CA GLU A 87 10.87 5.23 -3.77
C GLU A 87 9.76 6.14 -4.32
N PRO A 88 9.85 6.55 -5.59
CA PRO A 88 8.85 7.45 -6.18
C PRO A 88 7.48 6.78 -6.19
N ALA A 89 6.46 7.55 -5.89
CA ALA A 89 5.08 7.15 -6.03
C ALA A 89 4.60 7.23 -7.49
N VAL A 90 3.39 6.77 -7.73
CA VAL A 90 2.61 7.20 -8.89
C VAL A 90 1.60 8.23 -8.44
N HIS A 91 1.39 9.26 -9.24
CA HIS A 91 0.43 10.31 -8.93
C HIS A 91 -0.98 9.86 -9.31
N VAL A 92 -1.88 9.94 -8.35
CA VAL A 92 -3.29 9.56 -8.50
C VAL A 92 -4.20 10.56 -7.81
N SER A 93 -5.35 10.87 -8.41
CA SER A 93 -6.40 11.67 -7.78
C SER A 93 -7.67 10.86 -7.57
N PRO A 94 -8.39 11.06 -6.44
CA PRO A 94 -9.57 10.28 -6.12
C PRO A 94 -10.77 10.73 -6.95
N GLN A 95 -11.50 9.78 -7.52
CA GLN A 95 -12.83 9.99 -8.10
C GLN A 95 -13.90 10.08 -7.00
N THR A 96 -15.08 10.58 -7.37
CA THR A 96 -16.23 10.66 -6.46
C THR A 96 -16.51 9.31 -5.77
N GLY A 97 -16.65 9.34 -4.45
CA GLY A 97 -16.88 8.16 -3.62
C GLY A 97 -15.59 7.42 -3.17
N THR A 98 -14.42 7.94 -3.52
CA THR A 98 -13.13 7.44 -3.02
C THR A 98 -12.66 8.27 -1.84
N ARG A 99 -12.33 7.60 -0.72
CA ARG A 99 -11.82 8.22 0.51
C ARG A 99 -10.30 8.27 0.46
N ILE A 100 -9.72 9.40 0.88
CA ILE A 100 -8.28 9.54 1.10
C ILE A 100 -7.95 9.09 2.52
N LEU A 101 -6.99 8.16 2.66
CA LEU A 101 -6.50 7.65 3.95
C LEU A 101 -5.07 8.12 4.27
N ALA A 102 -4.32 8.56 3.23
CA ALA A 102 -3.02 9.21 3.39
C ALA A 102 -2.78 10.15 2.22
N ARG A 103 -1.99 11.20 2.44
CA ARG A 103 -1.65 12.24 1.47
C ARG A 103 -0.19 12.15 1.06
N LEU A 104 0.10 12.57 -0.18
CA LEU A 104 1.47 12.84 -0.62
C LEU A 104 1.82 14.30 -0.32
N TRP A 105 3.06 14.51 0.10
CA TRP A 105 3.67 15.81 0.27
C TRP A 105 4.91 15.89 -0.60
N GLN A 106 5.17 17.04 -1.19
CA GLN A 106 6.36 17.28 -1.98
C GLN A 106 7.53 17.75 -1.12
N SER A 107 8.74 17.49 -1.59
CA SER A 107 9.96 18.07 -1.06
C SER A 107 10.05 19.56 -1.41
N TYR A 108 10.84 20.30 -0.63
CA TYR A 108 11.07 21.75 -0.87
C TYR A 108 11.82 21.99 -2.18
N PHE A 109 12.77 21.11 -2.51
CA PHE A 109 13.49 21.08 -3.80
C PHE A 109 14.08 19.68 -4.03
N ASP A 110 14.35 19.35 -5.29
CA ASP A 110 15.13 18.18 -5.64
C ASP A 110 16.62 18.47 -5.56
N ARG A 111 17.36 17.56 -4.91
CA ARG A 111 18.80 17.69 -4.80
C ARG A 111 19.48 17.54 -6.17
N ASN A 112 20.22 18.56 -6.55
CA ASN A 112 21.07 18.58 -7.74
C ASN A 112 22.35 19.41 -7.47
N TYR A 113 23.18 19.63 -8.47
CA TYR A 113 24.43 20.36 -8.30
C TYR A 113 24.23 21.86 -7.98
N LEU A 114 23.08 22.44 -8.31
CA LEU A 114 22.73 23.84 -8.00
C LEU A 114 22.02 23.96 -6.63
N HIS A 115 21.33 22.91 -6.22
CA HIS A 115 20.57 22.88 -4.97
C HIS A 115 21.01 21.65 -4.17
N PHE A 116 22.03 21.83 -3.35
CA PHE A 116 22.67 20.75 -2.61
C PHE A 116 22.06 20.57 -1.21
N SER A 117 21.96 19.31 -0.79
CA SER A 117 21.71 18.90 0.58
C SER A 117 22.63 17.74 0.91
N SER A 118 23.17 17.70 2.13
CA SER A 118 24.00 16.60 2.62
C SER A 118 23.23 15.30 2.75
N HIS A 119 21.92 15.36 2.94
CA HIS A 119 21.02 14.22 3.00
C HIS A 119 20.41 13.91 1.63
N ARG A 120 20.00 12.65 1.42
CA ARG A 120 19.28 12.26 0.21
C ARG A 120 17.95 13.00 0.08
N GLN A 121 17.22 13.11 1.20
CA GLN A 121 15.98 13.88 1.27
C GLN A 121 16.24 15.34 1.58
N THR A 122 15.42 16.21 1.04
CA THR A 122 15.35 17.64 1.38
C THR A 122 14.17 17.90 2.32
N PRO A 123 14.05 19.06 2.97
CA PRO A 123 12.91 19.32 3.85
C PRO A 123 11.56 19.17 3.13
N VAL A 124 10.55 18.73 3.87
CA VAL A 124 9.16 18.69 3.40
C VAL A 124 8.64 20.11 3.18
N SER A 125 7.82 20.30 2.13
CA SER A 125 7.25 21.60 1.78
C SER A 125 5.76 21.67 2.06
N ARG A 126 4.93 21.16 1.16
CA ARG A 126 3.46 21.28 1.19
C ARG A 126 2.78 19.98 0.74
N PRO A 127 1.51 19.77 1.15
CA PRO A 127 0.74 18.67 0.59
C PRO A 127 0.54 18.88 -0.92
N THR A 128 0.50 17.76 -1.64
CA THR A 128 0.13 17.73 -3.05
C THR A 128 -1.39 17.53 -3.19
N GLU A 129 -1.91 17.62 -4.40
CA GLU A 129 -3.27 17.22 -4.75
C GLU A 129 -3.43 15.69 -4.86
N PHE A 130 -2.32 14.95 -4.83
CA PHE A 130 -2.32 13.51 -5.04
C PHE A 130 -2.46 12.73 -3.73
N ALA A 131 -3.12 11.59 -3.83
CA ALA A 131 -3.34 10.71 -2.70
C ALA A 131 -2.20 9.68 -2.58
N ALA A 132 -1.77 9.43 -1.34
CA ALA A 132 -0.85 8.36 -1.02
C ALA A 132 -1.58 7.02 -0.81
N ILE A 133 -2.67 7.03 -0.05
CA ILE A 133 -3.50 5.84 0.21
C ILE A 133 -4.96 6.21 0.06
N THR A 134 -5.71 5.36 -0.62
CA THR A 134 -7.15 5.56 -0.85
C THR A 134 -7.95 4.30 -0.57
N GLU A 135 -9.23 4.47 -0.29
CA GLU A 135 -10.21 3.40 -0.10
C GLU A 135 -11.47 3.67 -0.90
N ARG A 136 -11.91 2.68 -1.68
CA ARG A 136 -13.21 2.68 -2.34
C ARG A 136 -13.88 1.33 -2.19
N GLY A 137 -14.88 1.25 -1.33
CA GLY A 137 -15.55 -0.01 -1.02
C GLY A 137 -14.56 -1.09 -0.56
N PRO A 138 -14.46 -2.24 -1.25
CA PRO A 138 -13.58 -3.34 -0.87
C PRO A 138 -12.13 -3.19 -1.37
N VAL A 139 -11.75 -2.04 -1.95
CA VAL A 139 -10.44 -1.83 -2.55
C VAL A 139 -9.68 -0.76 -1.79
N ILE A 140 -8.46 -1.07 -1.36
CA ILE A 140 -7.47 -0.10 -0.87
C ILE A 140 -6.31 -0.06 -1.86
N TYR A 141 -5.87 1.15 -2.18
CA TYR A 141 -4.76 1.40 -3.08
C TYR A 141 -3.71 2.29 -2.41
N LEU A 142 -2.44 1.93 -2.57
CA LEU A 142 -1.26 2.71 -2.14
C LEU A 142 -0.51 3.19 -3.38
N SER A 143 -0.28 4.49 -3.51
CA SER A 143 0.45 5.04 -4.66
C SER A 143 1.95 4.75 -4.62
N MET A 144 2.51 4.46 -3.44
CA MET A 144 3.92 4.12 -3.26
C MET A 144 4.16 2.62 -3.44
N PRO A 145 5.38 2.21 -3.88
CA PRO A 145 5.76 0.80 -3.98
C PRO A 145 6.21 0.26 -2.62
N VAL A 146 5.28 0.20 -1.65
CA VAL A 146 5.57 -0.08 -0.23
C VAL A 146 6.25 -1.45 -0.01
N PHE A 147 5.94 -2.45 -0.82
CA PHE A 147 6.53 -3.78 -0.68
C PHE A 147 7.99 -3.79 -1.15
N ARG A 148 8.27 -3.17 -2.29
CA ARG A 148 9.63 -2.98 -2.79
C ARG A 148 10.45 -2.06 -1.88
N ALA A 149 9.85 -0.96 -1.42
CA ALA A 149 10.49 -0.03 -0.50
C ALA A 149 10.87 -0.72 0.81
N TYR A 150 9.97 -1.51 1.39
CA TYR A 150 10.27 -2.29 2.59
C TYR A 150 11.38 -3.31 2.35
N ALA A 151 11.34 -4.04 1.24
CA ALA A 151 12.38 -5.02 0.90
C ALA A 151 13.77 -4.40 0.73
N ARG A 152 13.84 -3.16 0.19
CA ARG A 152 15.11 -2.45 -0.05
C ARG A 152 15.65 -1.71 1.16
N HIS A 153 14.77 -1.13 1.96
CA HIS A 153 15.14 -0.17 2.99
C HIS A 153 14.78 -0.61 4.41
N SER A 154 14.03 -1.71 4.57
CA SER A 154 13.55 -2.27 5.85
C SER A 154 12.88 -1.24 6.76
N ARG A 155 12.21 -0.23 6.16
CA ARG A 155 11.60 0.85 6.91
C ARG A 155 10.35 0.40 7.62
N GLN A 156 10.32 0.57 8.92
CA GLN A 156 9.17 0.21 9.76
C GLN A 156 7.88 0.89 9.30
N PHE A 157 7.95 2.13 8.83
CA PHE A 157 6.78 2.90 8.41
C PHE A 157 6.07 2.24 7.20
N ASP A 158 6.81 1.76 6.20
CA ASP A 158 6.21 1.08 5.03
C ASP A 158 5.45 -0.19 5.45
N LYS A 159 6.04 -0.97 6.37
CA LYS A 159 5.37 -2.14 6.97
C LYS A 159 4.10 -1.76 7.73
N LEU A 160 4.15 -0.68 8.52
CA LEU A 160 3.02 -0.23 9.32
C LEU A 160 1.87 0.28 8.44
N LEU A 161 2.15 1.00 7.35
CA LEU A 161 1.15 1.43 6.37
C LEU A 161 0.43 0.22 5.74
N ALA A 162 1.20 -0.77 5.25
CA ALA A 162 0.63 -1.99 4.67
C ALA A 162 -0.22 -2.75 5.71
N ALA A 163 0.26 -2.86 6.94
CA ALA A 163 -0.46 -3.51 8.04
C ALA A 163 -1.75 -2.76 8.41
N ALA A 164 -1.75 -1.43 8.43
CA ALA A 164 -2.94 -0.62 8.67
C ALA A 164 -4.01 -0.86 7.59
N CYS A 165 -3.61 -0.85 6.31
CA CYS A 165 -4.50 -1.18 5.19
C CYS A 165 -5.09 -2.60 5.32
N LEU A 166 -4.26 -3.58 5.68
CA LEU A 166 -4.72 -4.95 5.87
C LEU A 166 -5.69 -5.10 7.05
N ARG A 167 -5.46 -4.39 8.17
CA ARG A 167 -6.40 -4.39 9.31
C ARG A 167 -7.78 -3.86 8.92
N ARG A 168 -7.85 -2.86 8.02
CA ARG A 168 -9.12 -2.34 7.49
C ARG A 168 -9.82 -3.38 6.60
N LEU A 169 -9.09 -4.01 5.70
CA LEU A 169 -9.65 -5.01 4.79
C LEU A 169 -10.01 -6.31 5.50
N LEU A 170 -9.24 -6.70 6.53
CA LEU A 170 -9.40 -7.94 7.28
C LEU A 170 -9.49 -7.66 8.80
N PRO A 171 -10.59 -7.08 9.30
CA PRO A 171 -10.73 -6.69 10.71
C PRO A 171 -10.77 -7.89 11.66
N ARG A 172 -11.08 -9.08 11.16
CA ARG A 172 -11.09 -10.36 11.90
C ARG A 172 -10.15 -11.36 11.25
N PRO A 173 -8.82 -11.22 11.44
CA PRO A 173 -7.86 -12.20 10.91
C PRO A 173 -7.98 -13.51 11.68
N LEU A 174 -7.57 -14.61 11.06
CA LEU A 174 -7.53 -15.95 11.69
C LEU A 174 -6.63 -15.95 12.93
N VAL A 175 -5.54 -15.20 12.90
CA VAL A 175 -4.56 -15.11 13.99
C VAL A 175 -4.24 -13.65 14.26
N ARG A 176 -4.19 -13.28 15.54
CA ARG A 176 -3.57 -12.05 16.04
C ARG A 176 -2.39 -12.45 16.93
N CYS A 177 -1.22 -11.93 16.63
CA CYS A 177 0.00 -12.27 17.34
C CYS A 177 0.82 -11.01 17.61
N SER A 178 1.30 -10.86 18.84
CA SER A 178 2.21 -9.78 19.28
C SER A 178 3.68 -10.19 19.25
N ALA A 179 3.99 -11.37 18.72
CA ALA A 179 5.37 -11.83 18.57
C ALA A 179 6.17 -10.88 17.65
N PRO A 180 7.51 -10.82 17.82
CA PRO A 180 8.37 -10.02 16.96
C PRO A 180 8.27 -10.45 15.50
N SER A 181 8.63 -9.57 14.57
CA SER A 181 8.55 -9.82 13.11
C SER A 181 9.46 -10.94 12.61
N THR A 182 10.38 -11.42 13.45
CA THR A 182 11.20 -12.60 13.21
C THR A 182 10.49 -13.92 13.53
N ALA A 183 9.26 -13.86 14.06
CA ALA A 183 8.44 -15.04 14.33
C ALA A 183 7.49 -15.32 13.16
N HIS A 184 7.43 -16.59 12.74
CA HIS A 184 6.46 -17.07 11.77
C HIS A 184 5.34 -17.82 12.50
N VAL A 185 4.10 -17.45 12.24
CA VAL A 185 2.93 -18.10 12.81
C VAL A 185 2.17 -18.79 11.69
N THR A 186 1.98 -20.09 11.82
CA THR A 186 1.18 -20.89 10.88
C THR A 186 0.08 -21.62 11.65
N VAL A 187 -1.14 -21.57 11.12
CA VAL A 187 -2.28 -22.32 11.67
C VAL A 187 -2.70 -23.37 10.66
N THR A 188 -2.79 -24.59 11.14
CA THR A 188 -3.37 -25.70 10.36
C THR A 188 -4.61 -26.21 11.06
N GLN A 189 -5.61 -26.63 10.29
CA GLN A 189 -6.87 -27.14 10.80
C GLN A 189 -7.11 -28.55 10.34
N GLN A 190 -7.55 -29.39 11.27
CA GLN A 190 -8.01 -30.76 11.03
C GLN A 190 -9.38 -30.94 11.68
N PRO A 191 -10.16 -31.98 11.33
CA PRO A 191 -11.40 -32.27 12.03
C PRO A 191 -11.17 -32.39 13.55
N GLY A 192 -11.89 -31.57 14.33
CA GLY A 192 -11.85 -31.56 15.77
C GLY A 192 -10.63 -30.89 16.41
N ARG A 193 -9.65 -30.34 15.66
CA ARG A 193 -8.50 -29.65 16.24
C ARG A 193 -7.90 -28.59 15.33
N GLN A 194 -7.29 -27.58 15.95
CA GLN A 194 -6.41 -26.61 15.29
C GLN A 194 -5.01 -26.73 15.88
N MET A 195 -4.00 -26.60 15.03
CA MET A 195 -2.59 -26.59 15.44
C MET A 195 -2.00 -25.22 15.08
N VAL A 196 -1.33 -24.61 16.06
CA VAL A 196 -0.60 -23.36 15.87
C VAL A 196 0.88 -23.67 15.94
N HIS A 197 1.60 -23.35 14.87
CA HIS A 197 3.04 -23.45 14.80
C HIS A 197 3.64 -22.07 14.98
N LEU A 198 4.48 -21.88 15.96
CA LEU A 198 5.25 -20.67 16.21
C LEU A 198 6.72 -20.96 16.01
N LEU A 199 7.33 -20.36 15.00
CA LEU A 199 8.73 -20.51 14.68
C LEU A 199 9.41 -19.15 14.82
N HIS A 200 10.41 -19.06 15.69
CA HIS A 200 11.13 -17.81 15.95
C HIS A 200 12.61 -17.97 15.59
N TYR A 201 13.09 -17.04 14.77
CA TYR A 201 14.49 -16.91 14.39
C TYR A 201 15.06 -15.68 15.08
N PRO A 202 15.74 -15.83 16.24
CA PRO A 202 16.44 -14.70 16.87
C PRO A 202 17.51 -14.18 15.89
N ALA A 203 17.66 -12.86 15.81
CA ALA A 203 18.82 -12.29 15.14
C ALA A 203 20.06 -12.60 15.99
N GLU A 204 21.13 -13.03 15.35
CA GLU A 204 22.46 -13.19 15.97
C GLU A 204 23.06 -11.83 16.32
#